data_f2baa698e061b898739bb6abf70ace91
#
_entry.id   f2baa698e061b898739bb6abf70ace91
#
_cell.length_a   1.000
_cell.length_b   1.000
_cell.length_c   1.000
_cell.angle_alpha   90.00
_cell.angle_beta   90.00
_cell.angle_gamma   90.00
#
_symmetry.space_group_name_H-M   'P 1'
#
loop_
_entity.id
_entity.type
_entity.pdbx_description
1 polymer ?
#
loop_
_entity_poly.entity_id
_entity_poly.type
_entity_poly.pdbx_seq_one_letter_code
_entity_poly.pdbx_strand_id
1 'polypeptide(L)'
;MTPEELVHAARAWRDEDPDPETRSEVEGLLGPAGGGTPDVVALVDRFGARLQFGTAGLRGEMGAGPNRMNRAVVIRATAGLAAHLAATGHAGQPVVVGYDARHRSDRFAADAAGVLAAAGFPVHLADRPLPTPVVAFGVVHLGCCAGVQVTASHNPPRDNGYKVYLGDGAQIVPPSDTEISARIDAVGPLASVPRAAPDDPRITATGDALVDAYVAGAVAQATAPDARDLRIVYTPLHGVGRDVLTRVLVGAGFAPPVVVDEQADPDPDFPTVAFPNPEEPGALDLSLALAREVDADLVVANDPDADRLAVALPDPAAEGGWRALTGDEIGIVLADWLLARGRGSDRLVVTTIVSSSMLARLAARRGVAYAETLTGFKWLARAALDRPELRFVFGYEEALGSCVGTLVRDKDGITAALAFAELAASERRRGRSVLDRLDDLATELGVHATGQRSIRFEGVDGLARMRAAVDGLAAAPPVALAGVPVAEVEDMRLGTRLPPTDAVVLRGEGVRLIVRPSGTEPKLKCYAEAVVPVGARAELAAAREHGRALVATILDDAVAGVT
;
A
#
# COMPACT_ATOMS: atom_id res chain seq x y z
N MET A 1 21.34 -17.08 19.44
CA MET A 1 21.10 -18.53 19.66
C MET A 1 22.29 -19.31 19.14
N THR A 2 22.76 -20.33 19.90
CA THR A 2 23.76 -21.28 19.43
C THR A 2 23.16 -22.22 18.36
N PRO A 3 23.99 -22.94 17.56
CA PRO A 3 23.48 -23.93 16.61
C PRO A 3 22.61 -25.03 17.28
N GLU A 4 22.93 -25.41 18.49
CA GLU A 4 22.19 -26.43 19.25
C GLU A 4 20.80 -25.88 19.69
N GLU A 5 20.74 -24.62 20.16
CA GLU A 5 19.50 -23.94 20.49
C GLU A 5 18.60 -23.79 19.27
N LEU A 6 19.16 -23.47 18.10
CA LEU A 6 18.42 -23.37 16.84
C LEU A 6 17.82 -24.71 16.42
N VAL A 7 18.60 -25.78 16.49
CA VAL A 7 18.13 -27.15 16.21
C VAL A 7 17.01 -27.55 17.16
N HIS A 8 17.15 -27.23 18.44
CA HIS A 8 16.10 -27.49 19.42
C HIS A 8 14.82 -26.73 19.12
N ALA A 9 14.93 -25.42 18.83
CA ALA A 9 13.80 -24.58 18.46
C ALA A 9 13.09 -25.07 17.19
N ALA A 10 13.87 -25.47 16.17
CA ALA A 10 13.32 -25.99 14.92
C ALA A 10 12.56 -27.31 15.12
N ARG A 11 13.07 -28.22 15.96
CA ARG A 11 12.36 -29.46 16.31
C ARG A 11 11.06 -29.18 17.05
N ALA A 12 11.11 -28.34 18.10
CA ALA A 12 9.92 -27.96 18.85
C ALA A 12 8.85 -27.31 17.96
N TRP A 13 9.27 -26.42 17.05
CA TRP A 13 8.37 -25.77 16.10
C TRP A 13 7.73 -26.78 15.15
N ARG A 14 8.54 -27.71 14.57
CA ARG A 14 8.05 -28.78 13.69
C ARG A 14 6.97 -29.64 14.34
N ASP A 15 7.16 -29.97 15.60
CA ASP A 15 6.24 -30.85 16.34
C ASP A 15 4.87 -30.17 16.61
N GLU A 16 4.82 -28.83 16.61
CA GLU A 16 3.60 -28.04 16.79
C GLU A 16 2.99 -27.55 15.45
N ASP A 17 3.74 -27.58 14.35
CA ASP A 17 3.30 -27.02 13.07
C ASP A 17 2.14 -27.84 12.47
N PRO A 18 0.98 -27.20 12.18
CA PRO A 18 -0.17 -27.88 11.60
C PRO A 18 0.00 -28.25 10.12
N ASP A 19 1.02 -27.70 9.43
CA ASP A 19 1.22 -27.87 7.99
C ASP A 19 2.27 -28.94 7.69
N PRO A 20 1.89 -30.03 6.99
CA PRO A 20 2.85 -31.09 6.64
C PRO A 20 3.96 -30.62 5.68
N GLU A 21 3.69 -29.62 4.84
CA GLU A 21 4.67 -29.08 3.90
C GLU A 21 5.81 -28.36 4.65
N THR A 22 5.47 -27.46 5.56
CA THR A 22 6.48 -26.74 6.36
C THR A 22 7.16 -27.63 7.39
N ARG A 23 6.47 -28.66 7.92
CA ARG A 23 7.14 -29.70 8.73
C ARG A 23 8.23 -30.42 7.95
N SER A 24 7.93 -30.86 6.72
CA SER A 24 8.88 -31.53 5.85
C SER A 24 10.06 -30.61 5.49
N GLU A 25 9.81 -29.32 5.30
CA GLU A 25 10.85 -28.31 5.08
C GLU A 25 11.81 -28.23 6.27
N VAL A 26 11.30 -28.21 7.51
CA VAL A 26 12.15 -28.21 8.72
C VAL A 26 12.96 -29.51 8.82
N GLU A 27 12.36 -30.65 8.50
CA GLU A 27 13.09 -31.92 8.47
C GLU A 27 14.28 -31.90 7.51
N GLY A 28 14.07 -31.27 6.33
CA GLY A 28 15.18 -31.06 5.37
C GLY A 28 16.30 -30.19 5.95
N LEU A 29 15.96 -29.13 6.68
CA LEU A 29 16.94 -28.22 7.31
C LEU A 29 17.69 -28.88 8.47
N LEU A 30 17.05 -29.77 9.20
CA LEU A 30 17.65 -30.51 10.32
C LEU A 30 18.59 -31.61 9.83
N GLY A 31 18.55 -31.96 8.54
CA GLY A 31 19.26 -33.08 7.94
C GLY A 31 18.54 -34.42 8.14
N PRO A 32 18.87 -35.44 7.32
CA PRO A 32 18.20 -36.74 7.38
C PRO A 32 18.36 -37.40 8.75
N ALA A 33 17.30 -38.07 9.19
CA ALA A 33 17.31 -38.88 10.42
C ALA A 33 18.38 -39.97 10.31
N GLY A 34 19.55 -39.75 10.93
CA GLY A 34 20.67 -40.71 10.87
C GLY A 34 22.05 -40.10 10.68
N GLY A 35 22.22 -38.77 10.65
CA GLY A 35 23.55 -38.15 10.72
C GLY A 35 23.88 -37.07 9.69
N GLY A 36 22.90 -36.41 9.12
CA GLY A 36 23.14 -35.23 8.31
C GLY A 36 23.52 -34.00 9.17
N THR A 37 24.33 -33.10 8.61
CA THR A 37 24.68 -31.84 9.26
C THR A 37 23.52 -30.86 9.05
N PRO A 38 22.97 -30.24 10.11
CA PRO A 38 21.95 -29.22 9.99
C PRO A 38 22.43 -28.01 9.16
N ASP A 39 21.56 -27.45 8.34
CA ASP A 39 21.81 -26.17 7.66
C ASP A 39 21.65 -25.00 8.65
N VAL A 40 22.75 -24.72 9.35
CA VAL A 40 22.77 -23.68 10.38
C VAL A 40 22.45 -22.30 9.83
N VAL A 41 22.83 -21.98 8.60
CA VAL A 41 22.58 -20.67 7.97
C VAL A 41 21.09 -20.50 7.74
N ALA A 42 20.44 -21.48 7.15
CA ALA A 42 18.99 -21.47 6.95
C ALA A 42 18.22 -21.52 8.28
N LEU A 43 18.74 -22.24 9.29
CA LEU A 43 18.14 -22.26 10.63
C LEU A 43 18.25 -20.90 11.33
N VAL A 44 19.36 -20.19 11.23
CA VAL A 44 19.50 -18.81 11.77
C VAL A 44 18.50 -17.88 11.11
N ASP A 45 18.38 -17.92 9.79
CA ASP A 45 17.48 -17.07 9.02
C ASP A 45 16.00 -17.28 9.41
N ARG A 46 15.57 -18.53 9.63
CA ARG A 46 14.16 -18.88 9.87
C ARG A 46 13.76 -18.93 11.35
N PHE A 47 14.71 -19.24 12.24
CA PHE A 47 14.46 -19.44 13.68
C PHE A 47 15.20 -18.45 14.58
N GLY A 48 16.17 -17.69 14.06
CA GLY A 48 16.93 -16.69 14.83
C GLY A 48 16.13 -15.45 15.23
N ALA A 49 15.01 -15.20 14.56
CA ALA A 49 14.07 -14.12 14.85
C ALA A 49 12.62 -14.60 14.67
N ARG A 50 11.67 -13.72 14.97
CA ARG A 50 10.25 -13.89 14.62
C ARG A 50 9.83 -12.80 13.66
N LEU A 51 8.89 -13.12 12.77
CA LEU A 51 8.23 -12.13 11.94
C LEU A 51 7.52 -11.11 12.82
N GLN A 52 7.87 -9.84 12.66
CA GLN A 52 7.38 -8.77 13.51
C GLN A 52 5.95 -8.39 13.11
N PHE A 53 5.05 -8.37 14.08
CA PHE A 53 3.71 -7.80 13.92
C PHE A 53 3.79 -6.29 14.22
N GLY A 54 3.42 -5.49 13.24
CA GLY A 54 3.44 -4.04 13.37
C GLY A 54 2.19 -3.39 12.78
N THR A 55 2.24 -2.11 12.57
CA THR A 55 1.11 -1.32 12.02
C THR A 55 0.68 -1.72 10.60
N ALA A 56 1.48 -2.52 9.88
CA ALA A 56 1.10 -3.12 8.60
C ALA A 56 0.60 -4.57 8.77
N GLY A 57 0.41 -5.05 10.01
CA GLY A 57 0.16 -6.46 10.31
C GLY A 57 1.43 -7.31 10.19
N LEU A 58 1.34 -8.46 9.52
CA LEU A 58 2.48 -9.32 9.17
C LEU A 58 2.74 -9.25 7.67
N ARG A 59 4.01 -9.35 7.27
CA ARG A 59 4.41 -9.53 5.87
C ARG A 59 5.79 -10.19 5.80
N GLY A 60 5.93 -11.18 4.95
CA GLY A 60 7.21 -11.84 4.72
C GLY A 60 7.13 -13.00 3.75
N GLU A 61 8.28 -13.58 3.47
CA GLU A 61 8.43 -14.77 2.64
C GLU A 61 7.71 -15.96 3.29
N MET A 62 7.04 -16.76 2.47
CA MET A 62 6.40 -18.00 2.92
C MET A 62 7.45 -19.08 3.18
N GLY A 63 7.22 -19.93 4.17
CA GLY A 63 8.09 -21.05 4.50
C GLY A 63 8.00 -21.45 5.96
N ALA A 64 8.81 -22.41 6.35
CA ALA A 64 8.88 -22.92 7.70
C ALA A 64 9.60 -21.96 8.66
N GLY A 65 9.16 -21.94 9.90
CA GLY A 65 9.79 -21.19 11.01
C GLY A 65 9.07 -19.91 11.39
N PRO A 66 9.39 -19.37 12.58
CA PRO A 66 8.72 -18.20 13.14
C PRO A 66 9.04 -16.88 12.38
N ASN A 67 10.10 -16.84 11.58
CA ASN A 67 10.50 -15.69 10.75
C ASN A 67 9.98 -15.79 9.30
N ARG A 68 8.91 -16.55 9.09
CA ARG A 68 8.27 -16.76 7.78
C ARG A 68 6.75 -16.67 7.91
N MET A 69 6.07 -16.35 6.79
CA MET A 69 4.62 -16.50 6.70
C MET A 69 4.25 -17.96 6.51
N ASN A 70 3.47 -18.50 7.43
CA ASN A 70 2.96 -19.87 7.43
C ASN A 70 1.72 -20.00 8.31
N ARG A 71 1.07 -21.16 8.29
CA ARG A 71 -0.15 -21.42 9.06
C ARG A 71 0.05 -21.26 10.56
N ALA A 72 1.18 -21.70 11.10
CA ALA A 72 1.49 -21.59 12.53
C ALA A 72 1.57 -20.11 12.97
N VAL A 73 2.22 -19.27 12.18
CA VAL A 73 2.34 -17.82 12.43
C VAL A 73 0.97 -17.13 12.32
N VAL A 74 0.17 -17.46 11.30
CA VAL A 74 -1.18 -16.89 11.12
C VAL A 74 -2.11 -17.28 12.27
N ILE A 75 -2.12 -18.56 12.67
CA ILE A 75 -2.92 -19.04 13.82
C ILE A 75 -2.56 -18.29 15.08
N ARG A 76 -1.26 -18.14 15.36
CA ARG A 76 -0.75 -17.41 16.55
C ARG A 76 -1.13 -15.93 16.50
N ALA A 77 -0.95 -15.28 15.35
CA ALA A 77 -1.32 -13.88 15.16
C ALA A 77 -2.83 -13.65 15.36
N THR A 78 -3.63 -14.54 14.81
CA THR A 78 -5.10 -14.46 14.93
C THR A 78 -5.56 -14.71 16.37
N ALA A 79 -4.92 -15.64 17.10
CA ALA A 79 -5.20 -15.85 18.53
C ALA A 79 -4.89 -14.61 19.36
N GLY A 80 -3.77 -13.93 19.07
CA GLY A 80 -3.43 -12.65 19.69
C GLY A 80 -4.43 -11.54 19.37
N LEU A 81 -4.86 -11.44 18.11
CA LEU A 81 -5.90 -10.50 17.70
C LEU A 81 -7.23 -10.78 18.41
N ALA A 82 -7.69 -12.03 18.45
CA ALA A 82 -8.92 -12.42 19.14
C ALA A 82 -8.86 -12.06 20.64
N ALA A 83 -7.72 -12.30 21.28
CA ALA A 83 -7.50 -11.93 22.67
C ALA A 83 -7.50 -10.40 22.88
N HIS A 84 -6.97 -9.63 21.95
CA HIS A 84 -7.04 -8.16 21.96
C HIS A 84 -8.49 -7.67 21.83
N LEU A 85 -9.22 -8.15 20.82
CA LEU A 85 -10.62 -7.77 20.61
C LEU A 85 -11.51 -8.10 21.80
N ALA A 86 -11.34 -9.27 22.41
CA ALA A 86 -12.08 -9.64 23.62
C ALA A 86 -11.76 -8.71 24.80
N ALA A 87 -10.50 -8.37 25.01
CA ALA A 87 -10.07 -7.51 26.11
C ALA A 87 -10.47 -6.03 25.94
N THR A 88 -10.69 -5.59 24.69
CA THR A 88 -11.14 -4.23 24.36
C THR A 88 -12.67 -4.12 24.24
N GLY A 89 -13.42 -5.15 24.69
CA GLY A 89 -14.88 -5.11 24.79
C GLY A 89 -15.64 -5.53 23.52
N HIS A 90 -14.96 -6.16 22.56
CA HIS A 90 -15.56 -6.59 21.29
C HIS A 90 -15.93 -8.09 21.25
N ALA A 91 -15.88 -8.80 22.38
CA ALA A 91 -16.24 -10.22 22.42
C ALA A 91 -17.63 -10.48 21.80
N GLY A 92 -17.71 -11.45 20.89
CA GLY A 92 -18.97 -11.84 20.23
C GLY A 92 -19.41 -10.91 19.09
N GLN A 93 -18.69 -9.85 18.78
CA GLN A 93 -18.96 -9.00 17.62
C GLN A 93 -18.39 -9.64 16.33
N PRO A 94 -18.99 -9.40 15.14
CA PRO A 94 -18.54 -10.01 13.90
C PRO A 94 -17.16 -9.51 13.46
N VAL A 95 -16.45 -10.37 12.72
CA VAL A 95 -15.17 -10.06 12.04
C VAL A 95 -15.29 -10.49 10.57
N VAL A 96 -14.77 -9.68 9.64
CA VAL A 96 -14.67 -10.06 8.23
C VAL A 96 -13.24 -10.53 7.92
N VAL A 97 -13.13 -11.64 7.17
CA VAL A 97 -11.85 -12.20 6.73
C VAL A 97 -11.87 -12.37 5.23
N GLY A 98 -10.95 -11.73 4.54
CA GLY A 98 -10.75 -11.84 3.10
C GLY A 98 -9.32 -12.24 2.75
N TYR A 99 -9.11 -12.51 1.46
CA TYR A 99 -7.81 -12.92 0.93
C TYR A 99 -7.69 -12.59 -0.55
N ASP A 100 -6.44 -12.43 -1.01
CA ASP A 100 -6.10 -12.31 -2.43
C ASP A 100 -5.82 -13.68 -3.06
N ALA A 101 -5.37 -13.70 -4.32
CA ALA A 101 -5.11 -14.95 -5.04
C ALA A 101 -3.67 -15.46 -4.90
N ARG A 102 -2.88 -14.98 -3.94
CA ARG A 102 -1.52 -15.48 -3.70
C ARG A 102 -1.53 -16.91 -3.17
N HIS A 103 -0.41 -17.60 -3.36
CA HIS A 103 -0.23 -18.93 -2.79
C HIS A 103 -0.61 -18.96 -1.30
N ARG A 104 -1.43 -19.93 -0.90
CA ARG A 104 -1.85 -20.19 0.49
C ARG A 104 -2.72 -19.10 1.13
N SER A 105 -3.10 -18.03 0.44
CA SER A 105 -3.95 -16.98 1.02
C SER A 105 -5.29 -17.53 1.51
N ASP A 106 -5.91 -18.45 0.78
CA ASP A 106 -7.13 -19.16 1.15
C ASP A 106 -6.98 -19.98 2.42
N ARG A 107 -5.86 -20.73 2.54
CA ARG A 107 -5.54 -21.53 3.74
C ARG A 107 -5.33 -20.66 4.98
N PHE A 108 -4.61 -19.56 4.82
CA PHE A 108 -4.37 -18.60 5.90
C PHE A 108 -5.66 -17.91 6.35
N ALA A 109 -6.53 -17.55 5.42
CA ALA A 109 -7.83 -16.99 5.72
C ALA A 109 -8.74 -17.99 6.46
N ALA A 110 -8.74 -19.26 6.03
CA ALA A 110 -9.49 -20.33 6.70
C ALA A 110 -8.97 -20.59 8.13
N ASP A 111 -7.63 -20.60 8.34
CA ASP A 111 -7.05 -20.72 9.69
C ASP A 111 -7.44 -19.54 10.57
N ALA A 112 -7.41 -18.32 10.05
CA ALA A 112 -7.83 -17.12 10.77
C ALA A 112 -9.31 -17.19 11.15
N ALA A 113 -10.18 -17.56 10.22
CA ALA A 113 -11.61 -17.74 10.47
C ALA A 113 -11.88 -18.81 11.54
N GLY A 114 -11.19 -19.94 11.47
CA GLY A 114 -11.31 -21.01 12.46
C GLY A 114 -10.91 -20.59 13.87
N VAL A 115 -9.83 -19.83 14.01
CA VAL A 115 -9.37 -19.30 15.33
C VAL A 115 -10.37 -18.28 15.88
N LEU A 116 -10.81 -17.33 15.06
CA LEU A 116 -11.78 -16.30 15.48
C LEU A 116 -13.11 -16.94 15.89
N ALA A 117 -13.63 -17.88 15.09
CA ALA A 117 -14.88 -18.57 15.41
C ALA A 117 -14.76 -19.39 16.71
N ALA A 118 -13.64 -20.10 16.92
CA ALA A 118 -13.40 -20.83 18.16
C ALA A 118 -13.28 -19.90 19.38
N ALA A 119 -12.79 -18.68 19.19
CA ALA A 119 -12.74 -17.63 20.22
C ALA A 119 -14.11 -16.95 20.47
N GLY A 120 -15.17 -17.34 19.75
CA GLY A 120 -16.54 -16.86 19.94
C GLY A 120 -16.96 -15.68 19.07
N PHE A 121 -16.18 -15.33 18.04
CA PHE A 121 -16.52 -14.26 17.10
C PHE A 121 -17.31 -14.85 15.91
N PRO A 122 -18.46 -14.30 15.51
CA PRO A 122 -19.03 -14.56 14.19
C PRO A 122 -18.06 -14.09 13.10
N VAL A 123 -17.86 -14.87 12.06
CA VAL A 123 -16.91 -14.59 10.99
C VAL A 123 -17.61 -14.53 9.64
N HIS A 124 -17.45 -13.43 8.93
CA HIS A 124 -17.77 -13.31 7.53
C HIS A 124 -16.52 -13.65 6.71
N LEU A 125 -16.43 -14.86 6.18
CA LEU A 125 -15.29 -15.32 5.38
C LEU A 125 -15.56 -15.13 3.90
N ALA A 126 -14.62 -14.50 3.19
CA ALA A 126 -14.68 -14.46 1.73
C ALA A 126 -14.67 -15.88 1.16
N ASP A 127 -15.59 -16.17 0.25
CA ASP A 127 -15.74 -17.47 -0.43
C ASP A 127 -14.89 -17.56 -1.72
N ARG A 128 -14.26 -16.46 -2.10
CA ARG A 128 -13.31 -16.32 -3.20
C ARG A 128 -12.30 -15.22 -2.94
N PRO A 129 -11.20 -15.15 -3.70
CA PRO A 129 -10.27 -14.02 -3.62
C PRO A 129 -10.97 -12.68 -3.88
N LEU A 130 -10.72 -11.67 -3.01
CA LEU A 130 -11.34 -10.36 -3.09
C LEU A 130 -10.28 -9.25 -3.06
N PRO A 131 -10.53 -8.12 -3.75
CA PRO A 131 -9.76 -6.90 -3.60
C PRO A 131 -9.72 -6.41 -2.15
N THR A 132 -8.56 -5.90 -1.73
CA THR A 132 -8.40 -5.30 -0.39
C THR A 132 -9.45 -4.21 -0.08
N PRO A 133 -9.81 -3.28 -1.01
CA PRO A 133 -10.85 -2.28 -0.75
C PRO A 133 -12.22 -2.88 -0.42
N VAL A 134 -12.59 -4.02 -1.03
CA VAL A 134 -13.87 -4.69 -0.75
C VAL A 134 -13.92 -5.21 0.69
N VAL A 135 -12.81 -5.76 1.19
CA VAL A 135 -12.74 -6.27 2.57
C VAL A 135 -12.72 -5.11 3.58
N ALA A 136 -11.94 -4.06 3.32
CA ALA A 136 -11.92 -2.85 4.15
C ALA A 136 -13.31 -2.17 4.21
N PHE A 137 -14.02 -2.09 3.07
CA PHE A 137 -15.43 -1.67 3.02
C PHE A 137 -16.31 -2.57 3.87
N GLY A 138 -16.11 -3.90 3.78
CA GLY A 138 -16.86 -4.92 4.51
C GLY A 138 -16.82 -4.73 6.02
N VAL A 139 -15.71 -4.25 6.58
CA VAL A 139 -15.62 -3.98 8.03
C VAL A 139 -16.72 -3.03 8.49
N VAL A 140 -16.89 -1.93 7.80
CA VAL A 140 -17.90 -0.90 8.17
C VAL A 140 -19.30 -1.35 7.72
N HIS A 141 -19.44 -1.86 6.51
CA HIS A 141 -20.72 -2.25 5.92
C HIS A 141 -21.42 -3.36 6.69
N LEU A 142 -20.67 -4.36 7.16
CA LEU A 142 -21.20 -5.50 7.92
C LEU A 142 -21.24 -5.24 9.44
N GLY A 143 -20.80 -4.06 9.91
CA GLY A 143 -20.73 -3.72 11.32
C GLY A 143 -19.73 -4.60 12.10
N CYS A 144 -18.63 -4.99 11.46
CA CYS A 144 -17.59 -5.79 12.08
C CYS A 144 -16.73 -4.98 13.05
N CYS A 145 -16.29 -5.60 14.16
CA CYS A 145 -15.35 -4.97 15.09
C CYS A 145 -13.90 -5.00 14.57
N ALA A 146 -13.61 -5.87 13.60
CA ALA A 146 -12.31 -5.97 12.94
C ALA A 146 -12.44 -6.60 11.55
N GLY A 147 -11.41 -6.44 10.74
CA GLY A 147 -11.22 -7.12 9.47
C GLY A 147 -9.81 -7.65 9.32
N VAL A 148 -9.68 -8.73 8.57
CA VAL A 148 -8.41 -9.31 8.18
C VAL A 148 -8.37 -9.47 6.67
N GLN A 149 -7.31 -8.99 6.04
CA GLN A 149 -7.04 -9.27 4.63
C GLN A 149 -5.71 -9.98 4.48
N VAL A 150 -5.74 -11.20 3.98
CA VAL A 150 -4.55 -12.00 3.70
C VAL A 150 -4.03 -11.62 2.32
N THR A 151 -2.94 -10.87 2.29
CA THR A 151 -2.29 -10.36 1.07
C THR A 151 -0.91 -9.81 1.35
N ALA A 152 -0.01 -9.90 0.38
CA ALA A 152 1.24 -9.15 0.37
C ALA A 152 1.24 -7.99 -0.66
N SER A 153 0.05 -7.58 -1.17
CA SER A 153 -0.11 -6.51 -2.16
C SER A 153 0.79 -6.74 -3.38
N HIS A 154 1.75 -5.87 -3.65
CA HIS A 154 2.66 -5.90 -4.80
C HIS A 154 4.01 -6.61 -4.52
N ASN A 155 4.18 -7.29 -3.40
CA ASN A 155 5.41 -8.03 -3.10
C ASN A 155 5.60 -9.23 -4.06
N PRO A 156 6.83 -9.79 -4.16
CA PRO A 156 7.10 -10.98 -4.98
C PRO A 156 6.18 -12.16 -4.72
N PRO A 157 6.10 -13.15 -5.63
CA PRO A 157 5.23 -14.33 -5.51
C PRO A 157 5.43 -15.13 -4.23
N ARG A 158 6.67 -15.19 -3.73
CA ARG A 158 7.04 -15.93 -2.52
C ARG A 158 6.54 -15.31 -1.22
N ASP A 159 6.09 -14.07 -1.25
CA ASP A 159 5.64 -13.35 -0.06
C ASP A 159 4.13 -13.48 0.15
N ASN A 160 3.73 -13.49 1.43
CA ASN A 160 2.34 -13.31 1.83
C ASN A 160 2.28 -12.38 3.06
N GLY A 161 1.07 -12.01 3.50
CA GLY A 161 0.88 -11.10 4.60
C GLY A 161 -0.50 -11.22 5.24
N TYR A 162 -0.69 -10.40 6.29
CA TYR A 162 -1.89 -10.42 7.13
C TYR A 162 -2.16 -8.98 7.57
N LYS A 163 -2.98 -8.25 6.81
CA LYS A 163 -3.42 -6.88 7.13
C LYS A 163 -4.56 -6.93 8.16
N VAL A 164 -4.56 -6.01 9.13
CA VAL A 164 -5.61 -5.92 10.15
C VAL A 164 -6.27 -4.55 10.13
N TYR A 165 -7.58 -4.54 10.14
CA TYR A 165 -8.46 -3.38 10.24
C TYR A 165 -9.23 -3.43 11.56
N LEU A 166 -9.50 -2.28 12.18
CA LEU A 166 -10.42 -2.19 13.31
C LEU A 166 -11.83 -1.78 12.85
N GLY A 167 -12.78 -1.75 13.76
CA GLY A 167 -14.20 -1.54 13.47
C GLY A 167 -14.52 -0.20 12.79
N ASP A 168 -13.60 0.74 12.81
CA ASP A 168 -13.69 1.98 12.03
C ASP A 168 -13.30 1.83 10.56
N GLY A 169 -12.90 0.64 10.11
CA GLY A 169 -12.53 0.33 8.72
C GLY A 169 -11.12 0.79 8.31
N ALA A 170 -10.35 1.37 9.21
CA ALA A 170 -8.96 1.75 8.96
C ALA A 170 -7.98 0.70 9.50
N GLN A 171 -6.79 0.62 8.89
CA GLN A 171 -5.72 -0.23 9.41
C GLN A 171 -5.27 0.22 10.80
N ILE A 172 -4.74 -0.73 11.58
CA ILE A 172 -4.25 -0.50 12.93
C ILE A 172 -3.13 0.54 12.98
N VAL A 173 -3.14 1.33 14.06
CA VAL A 173 -2.09 2.29 14.42
C VAL A 173 -1.71 2.09 15.89
N PRO A 174 -0.57 2.64 16.37
CA PRO A 174 -0.27 2.65 17.79
C PRO A 174 -1.41 3.25 18.64
N PRO A 175 -1.74 2.69 19.82
CA PRO A 175 -1.04 1.59 20.49
C PRO A 175 -1.52 0.18 20.11
N SER A 176 -2.54 0.04 19.24
CA SER A 176 -3.19 -1.26 18.95
C SER A 176 -2.22 -2.30 18.38
N ASP A 177 -1.27 -1.88 17.54
CA ASP A 177 -0.25 -2.78 16.98
C ASP A 177 0.63 -3.41 18.06
N THR A 178 1.11 -2.61 19.01
CA THR A 178 1.95 -3.08 20.12
C THR A 178 1.16 -3.92 21.12
N GLU A 179 -0.10 -3.56 21.38
CA GLU A 179 -0.99 -4.33 22.23
C GLU A 179 -1.35 -5.70 21.65
N ILE A 180 -1.63 -5.76 20.33
CA ILE A 180 -1.86 -7.03 19.61
C ILE A 180 -0.57 -7.85 19.60
N SER A 181 0.59 -7.26 19.30
CA SER A 181 1.89 -7.94 19.30
C SER A 181 2.19 -8.57 20.66
N ALA A 182 1.97 -7.85 21.76
CA ALA A 182 2.16 -8.39 23.11
C ALA A 182 1.25 -9.60 23.40
N ARG A 183 0.02 -9.61 22.88
CA ARG A 183 -0.89 -10.75 23.00
C ARG A 183 -0.49 -11.92 22.12
N ILE A 184 0.06 -11.67 20.92
CA ILE A 184 0.64 -12.70 20.05
C ILE A 184 1.81 -13.40 20.77
N ASP A 185 2.67 -12.63 21.42
CA ASP A 185 3.81 -13.17 22.19
C ASP A 185 3.36 -13.99 23.42
N ALA A 186 2.21 -13.65 23.99
CA ALA A 186 1.64 -14.37 25.12
C ALA A 186 0.88 -15.65 24.73
N VAL A 187 0.67 -15.94 23.44
CA VAL A 187 0.05 -17.18 22.99
C VAL A 187 0.93 -18.38 23.35
N GLY A 188 0.35 -19.32 24.11
CA GLY A 188 1.00 -20.56 24.51
C GLY A 188 1.32 -21.51 23.34
N PRO A 189 1.55 -22.81 23.63
CA PRO A 189 1.76 -23.81 22.58
C PRO A 189 0.64 -23.79 21.54
N LEU A 190 1.00 -23.92 20.27
CA LEU A 190 0.03 -23.80 19.16
C LEU A 190 -1.07 -24.87 19.23
N ALA A 191 -0.75 -26.05 19.75
CA ALA A 191 -1.72 -27.11 19.99
C ALA A 191 -2.84 -26.72 20.99
N SER A 192 -2.62 -25.70 21.82
CA SER A 192 -3.63 -25.17 22.75
C SER A 192 -4.52 -24.09 22.13
N VAL A 193 -4.25 -23.63 20.92
CA VAL A 193 -5.09 -22.65 20.21
C VAL A 193 -6.27 -23.38 19.56
N PRO A 194 -7.50 -23.16 20.05
CA PRO A 194 -8.68 -23.80 19.45
C PRO A 194 -8.95 -23.27 18.03
N ARG A 195 -9.43 -24.16 17.16
CA ARG A 195 -9.87 -23.82 15.82
C ARG A 195 -11.21 -24.48 15.54
N ALA A 196 -12.19 -23.70 15.12
CA ALA A 196 -13.46 -24.21 14.65
C ALA A 196 -13.29 -24.94 13.33
N ALA A 197 -14.14 -25.91 13.05
CA ALA A 197 -14.18 -26.58 11.75
C ALA A 197 -14.72 -25.62 10.67
N PRO A 198 -14.39 -25.85 9.39
CA PRO A 198 -14.84 -24.96 8.31
C PRO A 198 -16.36 -24.83 8.16
N ASP A 199 -17.12 -25.81 8.64
CA ASP A 199 -18.58 -25.86 8.63
C ASP A 199 -19.21 -25.35 9.95
N ASP A 200 -18.42 -24.73 10.83
CA ASP A 200 -18.94 -24.12 12.08
C ASP A 200 -19.96 -23.02 11.73
N PRO A 201 -21.17 -23.03 12.34
CA PRO A 201 -22.22 -22.07 12.01
C PRO A 201 -21.87 -20.59 12.29
N ARG A 202 -20.80 -20.34 13.01
CA ARG A 202 -20.28 -18.98 13.20
C ARG A 202 -19.47 -18.46 12.01
N ILE A 203 -19.06 -19.33 11.08
CA ILE A 203 -18.36 -18.95 9.84
C ILE A 203 -19.39 -18.92 8.70
N THR A 204 -19.62 -17.74 8.15
CA THR A 204 -20.56 -17.52 7.05
C THR A 204 -19.85 -16.93 5.86
N ALA A 205 -20.18 -17.40 4.65
CA ALA A 205 -19.64 -16.83 3.42
C ALA A 205 -20.14 -15.40 3.21
N THR A 206 -19.29 -14.52 2.68
CA THR A 206 -19.70 -13.16 2.31
C THR A 206 -20.61 -13.14 1.08
N GLY A 207 -20.44 -14.11 0.18
CA GLY A 207 -21.20 -14.23 -1.07
C GLY A 207 -21.02 -13.01 -1.99
N ASP A 208 -21.92 -12.90 -2.96
CA ASP A 208 -21.93 -11.76 -3.89
C ASP A 208 -22.42 -10.46 -3.24
N ALA A 209 -23.19 -10.54 -2.16
CA ALA A 209 -23.84 -9.37 -1.55
C ALA A 209 -22.84 -8.29 -1.09
N LEU A 210 -21.68 -8.69 -0.57
CA LEU A 210 -20.63 -7.73 -0.16
C LEU A 210 -20.05 -7.01 -1.38
N VAL A 211 -19.74 -7.76 -2.44
CA VAL A 211 -19.18 -7.19 -3.68
C VAL A 211 -20.21 -6.29 -4.35
N ASP A 212 -21.47 -6.70 -4.42
CA ASP A 212 -22.58 -5.93 -4.99
C ASP A 212 -22.76 -4.60 -4.25
N ALA A 213 -22.73 -4.62 -2.93
CA ALA A 213 -22.83 -3.42 -2.10
C ALA A 213 -21.63 -2.48 -2.32
N TYR A 214 -20.42 -3.02 -2.41
CA TYR A 214 -19.22 -2.22 -2.72
C TYR A 214 -19.33 -1.59 -4.12
N VAL A 215 -19.67 -2.38 -5.15
CA VAL A 215 -19.83 -1.89 -6.53
C VAL A 215 -20.88 -0.77 -6.58
N ALA A 216 -22.02 -0.95 -5.94
CA ALA A 216 -23.07 0.06 -5.88
C ALA A 216 -22.57 1.35 -5.19
N GLY A 217 -21.84 1.23 -4.08
CA GLY A 217 -21.23 2.34 -3.38
C GLY A 217 -20.16 3.07 -4.21
N ALA A 218 -19.33 2.33 -4.94
CA ALA A 218 -18.33 2.89 -5.84
C ALA A 218 -18.96 3.65 -7.03
N VAL A 219 -19.95 3.04 -7.68
CA VAL A 219 -20.71 3.67 -8.77
C VAL A 219 -21.42 4.94 -8.30
N ALA A 220 -21.96 4.96 -7.08
CA ALA A 220 -22.62 6.14 -6.52
C ALA A 220 -21.67 7.34 -6.30
N GLN A 221 -20.34 7.13 -6.31
CA GLN A 221 -19.34 8.21 -6.27
C GLN A 221 -19.12 8.88 -7.63
N ALA A 222 -19.65 8.33 -8.72
CA ALA A 222 -19.55 8.92 -10.03
C ALA A 222 -20.19 10.31 -10.08
N THR A 223 -19.46 11.29 -10.62
CA THR A 223 -19.83 12.71 -10.56
C THR A 223 -20.02 13.37 -11.92
N ALA A 224 -19.67 12.70 -13.02
CA ALA A 224 -19.70 13.25 -14.38
C ALA A 224 -20.44 12.33 -15.37
N PRO A 225 -21.77 12.11 -15.20
CA PRO A 225 -22.51 11.10 -15.97
C PRO A 225 -22.53 11.34 -17.50
N ASP A 226 -22.28 12.57 -17.93
CA ASP A 226 -22.32 12.96 -19.33
C ASP A 226 -21.05 12.65 -20.14
N ALA A 227 -19.98 12.21 -19.49
CA ALA A 227 -18.67 11.93 -20.12
C ALA A 227 -18.28 10.48 -19.87
N ARG A 228 -18.50 9.61 -20.88
CA ARG A 228 -18.24 8.15 -20.77
C ARG A 228 -17.54 7.57 -22.00
N ASP A 229 -17.28 8.39 -23.00
CA ASP A 229 -16.69 7.95 -24.26
C ASP A 229 -15.17 7.86 -24.13
N LEU A 230 -14.70 6.73 -23.62
CA LEU A 230 -13.29 6.35 -23.54
C LEU A 230 -13.13 4.89 -23.89
N ARG A 231 -12.07 4.59 -24.64
CA ARG A 231 -11.52 3.25 -24.78
C ARG A 231 -10.43 3.05 -23.74
N ILE A 232 -10.74 2.23 -22.74
CA ILE A 232 -9.85 1.98 -21.60
C ILE A 232 -9.19 0.62 -21.79
N VAL A 233 -7.87 0.56 -21.71
CA VAL A 233 -7.11 -0.69 -21.52
C VAL A 233 -6.86 -0.89 -20.04
N TYR A 234 -7.03 -2.13 -19.57
CA TYR A 234 -6.88 -2.45 -18.17
C TYR A 234 -6.02 -3.69 -17.95
N THR A 235 -5.16 -3.64 -16.93
CA THR A 235 -4.48 -4.81 -16.38
C THR A 235 -4.65 -4.91 -14.88
N PRO A 236 -5.09 -6.07 -14.34
CA PRO A 236 -5.07 -6.38 -12.93
C PRO A 236 -3.70 -6.93 -12.46
N LEU A 237 -2.69 -7.03 -13.32
CA LEU A 237 -1.38 -7.63 -13.04
C LEU A 237 -1.49 -9.02 -12.36
N HIS A 238 -2.28 -9.91 -12.95
CA HIS A 238 -2.58 -11.24 -12.42
C HIS A 238 -3.24 -11.21 -11.02
N GLY A 239 -3.85 -10.08 -10.67
CA GLY A 239 -4.50 -9.87 -9.38
C GLY A 239 -6.01 -10.06 -9.42
N VAL A 240 -6.66 -9.63 -8.34
CA VAL A 240 -8.10 -9.87 -8.09
C VAL A 240 -9.01 -8.71 -8.51
N GLY A 241 -8.46 -7.66 -9.16
CA GLY A 241 -9.20 -6.43 -9.46
C GLY A 241 -10.18 -6.52 -10.64
N ARG A 242 -9.98 -7.48 -11.60
CA ARG A 242 -10.65 -7.49 -12.90
C ARG A 242 -12.18 -7.42 -12.82
N ASP A 243 -12.79 -8.32 -12.10
CA ASP A 243 -14.27 -8.40 -12.03
C ASP A 243 -14.85 -7.13 -11.41
N VAL A 244 -14.34 -6.73 -10.25
CA VAL A 244 -14.88 -5.60 -9.49
C VAL A 244 -14.69 -4.27 -10.23
N LEU A 245 -13.49 -4.00 -10.79
CA LEU A 245 -13.25 -2.78 -11.55
C LEU A 245 -14.12 -2.72 -12.81
N THR A 246 -14.21 -3.82 -13.55
CA THR A 246 -15.07 -3.89 -14.76
C THR A 246 -16.52 -3.58 -14.42
N ARG A 247 -17.05 -4.18 -13.34
CA ARG A 247 -18.42 -3.94 -12.87
C ARG A 247 -18.63 -2.48 -12.45
N VAL A 248 -17.66 -1.87 -11.80
CA VAL A 248 -17.72 -0.45 -11.39
C VAL A 248 -17.73 0.46 -12.61
N LEU A 249 -16.83 0.26 -13.58
CA LEU A 249 -16.78 1.08 -14.80
C LEU A 249 -18.06 0.94 -15.63
N VAL A 250 -18.52 -0.30 -15.84
CA VAL A 250 -19.77 -0.57 -16.60
C VAL A 250 -20.99 0.00 -15.84
N GLY A 251 -21.07 -0.20 -14.54
CA GLY A 251 -22.13 0.35 -13.70
C GLY A 251 -22.18 1.87 -13.70
N ALA A 252 -21.02 2.52 -13.85
CA ALA A 252 -20.93 3.97 -14.03
C ALA A 252 -21.22 4.45 -15.47
N GLY A 253 -21.43 3.52 -16.43
CA GLY A 253 -21.82 3.82 -17.81
C GLY A 253 -20.67 3.86 -18.81
N PHE A 254 -19.45 3.47 -18.44
CA PHE A 254 -18.35 3.25 -19.41
C PHE A 254 -18.55 1.94 -20.17
N ALA A 255 -17.98 1.86 -21.37
CA ALA A 255 -17.81 0.59 -22.05
C ALA A 255 -16.92 -0.35 -21.20
N PRO A 256 -17.09 -1.67 -21.29
CA PRO A 256 -16.18 -2.61 -20.66
C PRO A 256 -14.72 -2.31 -21.08
N PRO A 257 -13.75 -2.30 -20.16
CA PRO A 257 -12.36 -2.08 -20.53
C PRO A 257 -11.83 -3.26 -21.37
N VAL A 258 -10.89 -2.98 -22.25
CA VAL A 258 -10.13 -4.01 -22.96
C VAL A 258 -9.05 -4.50 -22.01
N VAL A 259 -9.18 -5.73 -21.55
CA VAL A 259 -8.27 -6.31 -20.55
C VAL A 259 -7.07 -6.95 -21.26
N VAL A 260 -5.88 -6.86 -20.66
CA VAL A 260 -4.69 -7.58 -21.11
C VAL A 260 -4.87 -9.07 -20.82
N ASP A 261 -5.08 -9.89 -21.85
CA ASP A 261 -5.45 -11.31 -21.71
C ASP A 261 -4.44 -12.11 -20.89
N GLU A 262 -3.14 -11.88 -21.09
CA GLU A 262 -2.06 -12.58 -20.40
C GLU A 262 -2.01 -12.29 -18.89
N GLN A 263 -2.61 -11.17 -18.46
CA GLN A 263 -2.61 -10.72 -17.06
C GLN A 263 -4.02 -10.70 -16.45
N ALA A 264 -5.03 -11.15 -17.19
CA ALA A 264 -6.44 -10.99 -16.85
C ALA A 264 -6.89 -11.83 -15.65
N ASP A 265 -6.45 -13.06 -15.60
CA ASP A 265 -6.81 -14.00 -14.55
C ASP A 265 -5.78 -13.97 -13.40
N PRO A 266 -6.24 -14.17 -12.16
CA PRO A 266 -5.34 -14.26 -11.02
C PRO A 266 -4.34 -15.41 -11.17
N ASP A 267 -3.06 -15.09 -11.03
CA ASP A 267 -1.97 -16.07 -11.04
C ASP A 267 -0.97 -15.73 -9.93
N PRO A 268 -0.80 -16.58 -8.90
CA PRO A 268 0.07 -16.31 -7.77
C PRO A 268 1.56 -16.24 -8.11
N ASP A 269 1.98 -16.73 -9.29
CA ASP A 269 3.36 -16.70 -9.76
C ASP A 269 3.72 -15.44 -10.56
N PHE A 270 2.71 -14.61 -10.96
CA PHE A 270 2.87 -13.38 -11.72
C PHE A 270 3.80 -13.53 -12.94
N PRO A 271 3.55 -14.46 -13.88
CA PRO A 271 4.53 -14.95 -14.85
C PRO A 271 5.01 -13.90 -15.86
N THR A 272 4.31 -12.78 -16.02
CA THR A 272 4.67 -11.74 -16.99
C THR A 272 5.50 -10.60 -16.38
N VAL A 273 5.69 -10.58 -15.06
CA VAL A 273 6.40 -9.50 -14.35
C VAL A 273 7.27 -10.06 -13.23
N ALA A 274 8.46 -9.51 -13.05
CA ALA A 274 9.33 -9.90 -11.94
C ALA A 274 8.78 -9.48 -10.57
N PHE A 275 8.12 -8.31 -10.55
CA PHE A 275 7.41 -7.77 -9.39
C PHE A 275 6.04 -7.25 -9.87
N PRO A 276 4.94 -7.69 -9.24
CA PRO A 276 3.59 -7.25 -9.65
C PRO A 276 3.26 -5.85 -9.07
N ASN A 277 4.18 -4.91 -9.25
CA ASN A 277 4.03 -3.51 -8.85
C ASN A 277 3.97 -2.64 -10.10
N PRO A 278 2.87 -1.90 -10.33
CA PRO A 278 2.73 -1.04 -11.51
C PRO A 278 3.80 0.05 -11.65
N GLU A 279 4.55 0.37 -10.59
CA GLU A 279 5.67 1.34 -10.63
C GLU A 279 6.96 0.74 -11.17
N GLU A 280 7.08 -0.59 -11.23
CA GLU A 280 8.30 -1.25 -11.68
C GLU A 280 8.45 -1.16 -13.20
N PRO A 281 9.68 -0.98 -13.70
CA PRO A 281 9.95 -1.02 -15.13
C PRO A 281 9.44 -2.31 -15.77
N GLY A 282 8.73 -2.19 -16.89
CA GLY A 282 8.18 -3.33 -17.62
C GLY A 282 6.80 -3.80 -17.16
N ALA A 283 6.33 -3.39 -15.99
CA ALA A 283 5.02 -3.84 -15.46
C ALA A 283 3.84 -3.43 -16.36
N LEU A 284 3.95 -2.30 -17.06
CA LEU A 284 2.92 -1.78 -17.96
C LEU A 284 3.15 -2.12 -19.44
N ASP A 285 4.20 -2.83 -19.81
CA ASP A 285 4.58 -3.03 -21.22
C ASP A 285 3.48 -3.68 -22.06
N LEU A 286 2.85 -4.75 -21.54
CA LEU A 286 1.75 -5.43 -22.24
C LEU A 286 0.52 -4.52 -22.38
N SER A 287 0.18 -3.77 -21.35
CA SER A 287 -0.94 -2.84 -21.42
C SER A 287 -0.69 -1.66 -22.37
N LEU A 288 0.54 -1.16 -22.46
CA LEU A 288 0.93 -0.13 -23.42
C LEU A 288 0.97 -0.67 -24.86
N ALA A 289 1.38 -1.92 -25.05
CA ALA A 289 1.33 -2.57 -26.37
C ALA A 289 -0.12 -2.73 -26.84
N LEU A 290 -1.00 -3.27 -26.01
CA LEU A 290 -2.42 -3.41 -26.28
C LEU A 290 -3.09 -2.04 -26.52
N ALA A 291 -2.71 -1.02 -25.75
CA ALA A 291 -3.27 0.31 -25.89
C ALA A 291 -2.97 0.95 -27.28
N ARG A 292 -1.79 0.69 -27.84
CA ARG A 292 -1.45 1.10 -29.21
C ARG A 292 -2.24 0.32 -30.26
N GLU A 293 -2.40 -0.99 -30.06
CA GLU A 293 -3.13 -1.85 -30.98
C GLU A 293 -4.61 -1.46 -31.10
N VAL A 294 -5.25 -1.16 -29.96
CA VAL A 294 -6.68 -0.84 -29.94
C VAL A 294 -6.97 0.66 -30.02
N ASP A 295 -5.96 1.51 -30.20
CA ASP A 295 -6.10 2.98 -30.20
C ASP A 295 -6.84 3.45 -28.93
N ALA A 296 -6.29 3.11 -27.76
CA ALA A 296 -6.89 3.42 -26.46
C ALA A 296 -6.69 4.90 -26.08
N ASP A 297 -7.57 5.40 -25.23
CA ASP A 297 -7.51 6.75 -24.66
C ASP A 297 -6.86 6.78 -23.28
N LEU A 298 -6.86 5.63 -22.60
CA LEU A 298 -6.44 5.51 -21.20
C LEU A 298 -5.97 4.09 -20.91
N VAL A 299 -4.84 3.96 -20.25
CA VAL A 299 -4.41 2.71 -19.60
C VAL A 299 -4.62 2.85 -18.10
N VAL A 300 -5.21 1.82 -17.49
CA VAL A 300 -5.41 1.66 -16.05
C VAL A 300 -4.77 0.35 -15.61
N ALA A 301 -4.04 0.38 -14.50
CA ALA A 301 -3.50 -0.83 -13.88
C ALA A 301 -3.72 -0.80 -12.37
N ASN A 302 -4.04 -1.96 -11.80
CA ASN A 302 -4.02 -2.18 -10.36
C ASN A 302 -2.89 -3.16 -9.99
N ASP A 303 -2.40 -3.06 -8.76
CA ASP A 303 -1.60 -4.11 -8.15
C ASP A 303 -2.48 -5.33 -7.78
N PRO A 304 -1.89 -6.49 -7.41
CA PRO A 304 -2.65 -7.74 -7.27
C PRO A 304 -3.84 -7.70 -6.31
N ASP A 305 -3.83 -6.89 -5.27
CA ASP A 305 -4.94 -6.72 -4.33
C ASP A 305 -5.80 -5.48 -4.61
N ALA A 306 -5.54 -4.80 -5.74
CA ALA A 306 -6.30 -3.69 -6.31
C ALA A 306 -6.48 -2.48 -5.37
N ASP A 307 -5.55 -2.28 -4.45
CA ASP A 307 -5.57 -1.11 -3.57
C ASP A 307 -4.82 0.10 -4.17
N ARG A 308 -4.06 -0.08 -5.28
CA ARG A 308 -3.32 0.96 -6.01
C ARG A 308 -3.87 1.20 -7.39
N LEU A 309 -3.57 2.40 -7.91
CA LEU A 309 -3.90 2.83 -9.27
C LEU A 309 -2.66 3.36 -9.98
N ALA A 310 -2.27 2.73 -11.09
CA ALA A 310 -1.39 3.32 -12.09
C ALA A 310 -2.17 3.70 -13.33
N VAL A 311 -1.70 4.75 -13.99
CA VAL A 311 -2.33 5.30 -15.19
C VAL A 311 -1.26 5.64 -16.22
N ALA A 312 -1.55 5.35 -17.50
CA ALA A 312 -0.79 5.92 -18.61
C ALA A 312 -1.74 6.57 -19.63
N LEU A 313 -1.23 7.62 -20.25
CA LEU A 313 -1.96 8.47 -21.20
C LEU A 313 -1.21 8.57 -22.53
N PRO A 314 -1.92 8.76 -23.65
CA PRO A 314 -1.29 9.13 -24.91
C PRO A 314 -0.47 10.43 -24.74
N ASP A 315 0.80 10.38 -25.11
CA ASP A 315 1.71 11.53 -25.13
C ASP A 315 2.62 11.43 -26.36
N PRO A 316 2.34 12.20 -27.42
CA PRO A 316 3.16 12.17 -28.63
C PRO A 316 4.63 12.57 -28.42
N ALA A 317 4.94 13.24 -27.30
CA ALA A 317 6.31 13.64 -26.97
C ALA A 317 7.08 12.55 -26.21
N ALA A 318 6.38 11.55 -25.67
CA ALA A 318 7.01 10.44 -24.96
C ALA A 318 7.47 9.33 -25.91
N GLU A 319 8.54 8.63 -25.52
CA GLU A 319 9.00 7.44 -26.21
C GLU A 319 7.86 6.40 -26.30
N GLY A 320 7.59 5.87 -27.47
CA GLY A 320 6.50 4.93 -27.71
C GLY A 320 5.09 5.55 -27.65
N GLY A 321 4.95 6.90 -27.58
CA GLY A 321 3.69 7.62 -27.70
C GLY A 321 2.79 7.55 -26.45
N TRP A 322 3.28 7.02 -25.32
CA TRP A 322 2.54 6.88 -24.07
C TRP A 322 3.38 7.32 -22.87
N ARG A 323 2.74 7.95 -21.90
CA ARG A 323 3.36 8.40 -20.66
C ARG A 323 2.63 7.82 -19.45
N ALA A 324 3.34 7.04 -18.63
CA ALA A 324 2.88 6.67 -17.30
C ALA A 324 2.99 7.89 -16.37
N LEU A 325 1.95 8.13 -15.58
CA LEU A 325 1.92 9.18 -14.57
C LEU A 325 2.53 8.68 -13.25
N THR A 326 3.21 9.58 -12.54
CA THR A 326 3.64 9.31 -11.16
C THR A 326 2.45 9.34 -10.21
N GLY A 327 2.59 8.74 -9.01
CA GLY A 327 1.54 8.79 -7.99
C GLY A 327 1.23 10.23 -7.55
N ASP A 328 2.22 11.13 -7.51
CA ASP A 328 2.00 12.55 -7.25
C ASP A 328 1.17 13.23 -8.36
N GLU A 329 1.43 12.90 -9.63
CA GLU A 329 0.66 13.44 -10.76
C GLU A 329 -0.78 12.92 -10.76
N ILE A 330 -0.99 11.62 -10.49
CA ILE A 330 -2.33 11.04 -10.32
C ILE A 330 -3.03 11.71 -9.13
N GLY A 331 -2.34 11.83 -8.00
CA GLY A 331 -2.87 12.42 -6.78
C GLY A 331 -3.33 13.86 -6.97
N ILE A 332 -2.51 14.71 -7.58
CA ILE A 332 -2.85 16.13 -7.73
C ILE A 332 -3.99 16.38 -8.72
N VAL A 333 -4.06 15.64 -9.85
CA VAL A 333 -5.17 15.84 -10.80
C VAL A 333 -6.49 15.30 -10.26
N LEU A 334 -6.47 14.19 -9.50
CA LEU A 334 -7.65 13.68 -8.81
C LEU A 334 -8.12 14.64 -7.71
N ALA A 335 -7.20 15.17 -6.91
CA ALA A 335 -7.53 16.16 -5.89
C ALA A 335 -8.22 17.38 -6.50
N ASP A 336 -7.64 17.99 -7.54
CA ASP A 336 -8.21 19.15 -8.20
C ASP A 336 -9.56 18.82 -8.87
N TRP A 337 -9.69 17.66 -9.52
CA TRP A 337 -10.93 17.16 -10.11
C TRP A 337 -12.06 17.03 -9.08
N LEU A 338 -11.81 16.40 -7.96
CA LEU A 338 -12.78 16.15 -6.90
C LEU A 338 -13.13 17.45 -6.16
N LEU A 339 -12.15 18.31 -5.91
CA LEU A 339 -12.39 19.63 -5.30
C LEU A 339 -13.22 20.54 -6.19
N ALA A 340 -13.06 20.49 -7.51
CA ALA A 340 -13.86 21.28 -8.45
C ALA A 340 -15.35 20.91 -8.46
N ARG A 341 -15.72 19.70 -8.00
CA ARG A 341 -17.10 19.18 -7.97
C ARG A 341 -17.83 19.39 -6.66
N GLY A 342 -17.11 19.67 -5.60
CA GLY A 342 -17.69 19.94 -4.29
C GLY A 342 -17.65 21.41 -3.93
N ARG A 343 -18.42 21.80 -2.90
CA ARG A 343 -18.41 23.14 -2.29
C ARG A 343 -18.26 23.03 -0.78
N GLY A 344 -17.88 24.13 -0.14
CA GLY A 344 -17.70 24.25 1.31
C GLY A 344 -16.22 24.30 1.68
N SER A 345 -15.90 25.02 2.75
CA SER A 345 -14.55 25.12 3.34
C SER A 345 -14.27 23.98 4.33
N ASP A 346 -15.29 23.17 4.63
CA ASP A 346 -15.22 21.99 5.51
C ASP A 346 -14.53 20.78 4.85
N ARG A 347 -14.10 20.90 3.59
CA ARG A 347 -13.46 19.80 2.83
C ARG A 347 -12.01 19.61 3.26
N LEU A 348 -11.61 18.33 3.39
CA LEU A 348 -10.26 17.91 3.75
C LEU A 348 -9.62 17.10 2.62
N VAL A 349 -8.39 17.45 2.28
CA VAL A 349 -7.49 16.63 1.46
C VAL A 349 -6.23 16.29 2.26
N VAL A 350 -5.70 15.07 2.04
CA VAL A 350 -4.61 14.53 2.88
C VAL A 350 -3.54 13.89 2.00
N THR A 351 -2.27 14.06 2.36
CA THR A 351 -1.16 13.31 1.76
C THR A 351 -0.06 13.01 2.78
N THR A 352 1.00 12.31 2.36
CA THR A 352 2.12 11.96 3.23
C THR A 352 3.25 12.98 3.16
N ILE A 353 4.11 12.96 4.19
CA ILE A 353 5.32 13.79 4.23
C ILE A 353 6.24 13.59 3.02
N VAL A 354 6.25 12.39 2.40
CA VAL A 354 7.14 12.05 1.28
C VAL A 354 6.52 12.32 -0.09
N SER A 355 5.20 12.57 -0.14
CA SER A 355 4.50 12.99 -1.36
C SER A 355 4.77 14.46 -1.69
N SER A 356 4.39 14.88 -2.89
CA SER A 356 4.59 16.27 -3.34
C SER A 356 3.86 17.28 -2.46
N SER A 357 4.50 18.40 -2.17
CA SER A 357 3.91 19.55 -1.47
C SER A 357 2.89 20.33 -2.33
N MET A 358 2.69 19.93 -3.58
CA MET A 358 1.75 20.58 -4.49
C MET A 358 0.31 20.53 -3.98
N LEU A 359 -0.09 19.45 -3.27
CA LEU A 359 -1.43 19.33 -2.69
C LEU A 359 -1.69 20.41 -1.63
N ALA A 360 -0.69 20.77 -0.82
CA ALA A 360 -0.83 21.85 0.17
C ALA A 360 -1.11 23.20 -0.51
N ARG A 361 -0.42 23.49 -1.61
CA ARG A 361 -0.66 24.71 -2.40
C ARG A 361 -2.03 24.69 -3.07
N LEU A 362 -2.44 23.55 -3.62
CA LEU A 362 -3.78 23.39 -4.19
C LEU A 362 -4.86 23.63 -3.14
N ALA A 363 -4.74 23.02 -1.98
CA ALA A 363 -5.70 23.16 -0.88
C ALA A 363 -5.84 24.62 -0.43
N ALA A 364 -4.72 25.31 -0.23
CA ALA A 364 -4.71 26.74 0.09
C ALA A 364 -5.41 27.57 -1.01
N ARG A 365 -5.11 27.29 -2.28
CA ARG A 365 -5.71 27.97 -3.44
C ARG A 365 -7.21 27.73 -3.56
N ARG A 366 -7.67 26.54 -3.20
CA ARG A 366 -9.11 26.16 -3.23
C ARG A 366 -9.84 26.48 -1.92
N GLY A 367 -9.17 27.00 -0.89
CA GLY A 367 -9.73 27.35 0.41
C GLY A 367 -10.31 26.16 1.17
N VAL A 368 -9.61 25.05 1.18
CA VAL A 368 -10.00 23.80 1.87
C VAL A 368 -8.93 23.38 2.88
N ALA A 369 -9.33 22.57 3.86
CA ALA A 369 -8.41 22.02 4.85
C ALA A 369 -7.41 21.02 4.20
N TYR A 370 -6.19 21.07 4.68
CA TYR A 370 -5.10 20.17 4.29
C TYR A 370 -4.50 19.49 5.51
N ALA A 371 -4.13 18.23 5.37
CA ALA A 371 -3.31 17.55 6.35
C ALA A 371 -2.15 16.81 5.66
N GLU A 372 -0.98 16.87 6.29
CA GLU A 372 0.18 16.06 5.96
C GLU A 372 0.39 15.04 7.08
N THR A 373 0.68 13.79 6.73
CA THR A 373 0.79 12.68 7.67
C THR A 373 2.08 11.90 7.49
N LEU A 374 2.36 10.98 8.40
CA LEU A 374 3.38 9.96 8.20
C LEU A 374 3.03 9.07 7.00
N THR A 375 4.01 8.36 6.45
CA THR A 375 3.79 7.35 5.40
C THR A 375 2.99 6.17 5.92
N GLY A 376 2.11 5.65 5.08
CA GLY A 376 1.19 4.57 5.38
C GLY A 376 -0.24 5.07 5.45
N PHE A 377 -1.10 4.49 4.62
CA PHE A 377 -2.47 5.00 4.39
C PHE A 377 -3.32 5.05 5.67
N LYS A 378 -3.02 4.23 6.67
CA LYS A 378 -3.59 4.29 8.02
C LYS A 378 -3.53 5.70 8.64
N TRP A 379 -2.44 6.44 8.39
CA TRP A 379 -2.30 7.80 8.92
C TRP A 379 -3.18 8.81 8.18
N LEU A 380 -3.37 8.60 6.86
CA LEU A 380 -4.30 9.41 6.07
C LEU A 380 -5.74 9.19 6.56
N ALA A 381 -6.11 7.93 6.80
CA ALA A 381 -7.42 7.58 7.35
C ALA A 381 -7.62 8.21 8.75
N ARG A 382 -6.60 8.13 9.63
CA ARG A 382 -6.66 8.77 10.97
C ARG A 382 -6.83 10.28 10.87
N ALA A 383 -6.09 10.96 9.98
CA ALA A 383 -6.23 12.41 9.80
C ALA A 383 -7.65 12.84 9.44
N ALA A 384 -8.41 11.97 8.76
CA ALA A 384 -9.82 12.19 8.46
C ALA A 384 -10.74 11.81 9.64
N LEU A 385 -10.51 10.66 10.27
CA LEU A 385 -11.34 10.15 11.38
C LEU A 385 -11.23 11.00 12.63
N ASP A 386 -10.05 11.57 12.91
CA ASP A 386 -9.79 12.42 14.07
C ASP A 386 -10.34 13.86 13.91
N ARG A 387 -10.88 14.19 12.73
CA ARG A 387 -11.46 15.49 12.40
C ARG A 387 -12.87 15.34 11.83
N PRO A 388 -13.83 14.85 12.62
CA PRO A 388 -15.20 14.57 12.17
C PRO A 388 -15.98 15.82 11.71
N GLU A 389 -15.51 17.02 12.09
CA GLU A 389 -16.03 18.29 11.60
C GLU A 389 -15.65 18.59 10.14
N LEU A 390 -14.65 17.89 9.60
CA LEU A 390 -14.21 18.04 8.23
C LEU A 390 -14.71 16.87 7.37
N ARG A 391 -15.08 17.18 6.15
CA ARG A 391 -15.50 16.22 5.15
C ARG A 391 -14.31 15.79 4.31
N PHE A 392 -13.82 14.58 4.53
CA PHE A 392 -12.76 14.00 3.71
C PHE A 392 -13.22 13.86 2.26
N VAL A 393 -12.44 14.41 1.34
CA VAL A 393 -12.70 14.37 -0.10
C VAL A 393 -11.77 13.42 -0.81
N PHE A 394 -10.47 13.50 -0.47
CA PHE A 394 -9.44 12.74 -1.16
C PHE A 394 -8.15 12.68 -0.34
N GLY A 395 -7.45 11.55 -0.44
CA GLY A 395 -6.10 11.42 0.06
C GLY A 395 -5.27 10.51 -0.84
N TYR A 396 -3.95 10.77 -0.89
CA TYR A 396 -3.05 9.94 -1.69
C TYR A 396 -1.65 9.80 -1.09
N GLU A 397 -0.98 8.73 -1.47
CA GLU A 397 0.45 8.47 -1.29
C GLU A 397 1.12 8.44 -2.67
N GLU A 398 2.35 8.94 -2.77
CA GLU A 398 3.15 8.95 -3.99
C GLU A 398 3.34 7.55 -4.59
N ALA A 399 3.27 6.52 -3.76
CA ALA A 399 3.37 5.10 -4.15
C ALA A 399 2.03 4.56 -4.72
N LEU A 400 1.33 5.32 -5.58
CA LEU A 400 0.11 4.96 -6.30
C LEU A 400 -1.13 4.68 -5.41
N GLY A 401 -1.08 4.95 -4.12
CA GLY A 401 -2.20 4.76 -3.21
C GLY A 401 -3.15 5.96 -3.22
N SER A 402 -4.44 5.74 -3.45
CA SER A 402 -5.46 6.79 -3.44
C SER A 402 -6.73 6.33 -2.71
N CYS A 403 -7.42 7.28 -2.07
CA CYS A 403 -8.73 7.08 -1.46
C CYS A 403 -9.67 8.21 -1.87
N VAL A 404 -10.78 7.86 -2.50
CA VAL A 404 -11.81 8.79 -2.96
C VAL A 404 -12.99 8.76 -1.99
N GLY A 405 -13.28 9.90 -1.37
CA GLY A 405 -14.40 10.00 -0.42
C GLY A 405 -14.27 9.07 0.78
N THR A 406 -15.39 8.57 1.30
CA THR A 406 -15.46 7.85 2.58
C THR A 406 -15.99 6.42 2.47
N LEU A 407 -16.11 5.88 1.25
CA LEU A 407 -16.60 4.51 1.03
C LEU A 407 -15.67 3.49 1.68
N VAL A 408 -14.37 3.66 1.47
CA VAL A 408 -13.30 2.86 2.07
C VAL A 408 -12.42 3.78 2.91
N ARG A 409 -11.83 3.29 3.99
CA ARG A 409 -10.90 4.05 4.85
C ARG A 409 -9.48 3.51 4.74
N ASP A 410 -9.14 3.11 3.55
CA ASP A 410 -7.82 2.67 3.09
C ASP A 410 -7.67 3.06 1.61
N LYS A 411 -6.55 2.69 1.00
CA LYS A 411 -6.35 2.81 -0.45
C LYS A 411 -7.42 2.04 -1.21
N ASP A 412 -7.91 2.65 -2.26
CA ASP A 412 -8.90 2.06 -3.15
C ASP A 412 -8.57 2.41 -4.61
N GLY A 413 -7.83 1.52 -5.27
CA GLY A 413 -7.44 1.68 -6.67
C GLY A 413 -8.63 1.61 -7.63
N ILE A 414 -9.75 1.00 -7.20
CA ILE A 414 -10.95 0.82 -8.03
C ILE A 414 -11.77 2.12 -8.11
N THR A 415 -12.07 2.74 -6.97
CA THR A 415 -12.76 4.05 -6.97
C THR A 415 -11.90 5.17 -7.54
N ALA A 416 -10.58 5.10 -7.32
CA ALA A 416 -9.63 6.03 -7.93
C ALA A 416 -9.60 5.87 -9.47
N ALA A 417 -9.65 4.65 -9.99
CA ALA A 417 -9.73 4.38 -11.43
C ALA A 417 -11.02 4.94 -12.05
N LEU A 418 -12.17 4.78 -11.38
CA LEU A 418 -13.43 5.39 -11.83
C LEU A 418 -13.32 6.91 -11.87
N ALA A 419 -12.81 7.54 -10.82
CA ALA A 419 -12.65 9.00 -10.75
C ALA A 419 -11.68 9.50 -11.83
N PHE A 420 -10.60 8.76 -12.12
CA PHE A 420 -9.66 9.10 -13.17
C PHE A 420 -10.26 8.94 -14.57
N ALA A 421 -11.03 7.88 -14.81
CA ALA A 421 -11.76 7.70 -16.07
C ALA A 421 -12.76 8.83 -16.33
N GLU A 422 -13.49 9.28 -15.30
CA GLU A 422 -14.39 10.45 -15.41
C GLU A 422 -13.63 11.74 -15.72
N LEU A 423 -12.48 11.96 -15.08
CA LEU A 423 -11.60 13.09 -15.35
C LEU A 423 -11.14 13.06 -16.81
N ALA A 424 -10.58 11.94 -17.28
CA ALA A 424 -10.07 11.79 -18.63
C ALA A 424 -11.17 12.00 -19.70
N ALA A 425 -12.34 11.38 -19.50
CA ALA A 425 -13.48 11.57 -20.40
C ALA A 425 -13.98 13.02 -20.42
N SER A 426 -13.98 13.70 -19.29
CA SER A 426 -14.37 15.13 -19.22
C SER A 426 -13.39 16.05 -19.93
N GLU A 427 -12.08 15.83 -19.79
CA GLU A 427 -11.08 16.62 -20.51
C GLU A 427 -11.15 16.35 -22.03
N ARG A 428 -11.26 15.07 -22.43
CA ARG A 428 -11.44 14.69 -23.85
C ARG A 428 -12.66 15.39 -24.49
N ARG A 429 -13.78 15.41 -23.79
CA ARG A 429 -15.00 16.09 -24.26
C ARG A 429 -14.80 17.59 -24.47
N ARG A 430 -13.82 18.20 -23.80
CA ARG A 430 -13.41 19.59 -23.96
C ARG A 430 -12.35 19.78 -25.04
N GLY A 431 -11.95 18.71 -25.73
CA GLY A 431 -10.85 18.71 -26.70
C GLY A 431 -9.47 18.83 -26.03
N ARG A 432 -9.32 18.37 -24.80
CA ARG A 432 -8.11 18.44 -23.96
C ARG A 432 -7.70 17.06 -23.50
N SER A 433 -6.49 16.97 -22.98
CA SER A 433 -5.97 15.80 -22.27
C SER A 433 -5.83 16.07 -20.76
N VAL A 434 -5.63 15.01 -19.98
CA VAL A 434 -5.25 15.14 -18.56
C VAL A 434 -3.85 15.76 -18.43
N LEU A 435 -2.97 15.57 -19.42
CA LEU A 435 -1.67 16.23 -19.47
C LEU A 435 -1.80 17.75 -19.56
N ASP A 436 -2.78 18.26 -20.31
CA ASP A 436 -3.09 19.69 -20.35
C ASP A 436 -3.54 20.22 -18.99
N ARG A 437 -4.26 19.42 -18.21
CA ARG A 437 -4.66 19.79 -16.84
C ARG A 437 -3.47 19.81 -15.90
N LEU A 438 -2.54 18.86 -16.00
CA LEU A 438 -1.27 18.89 -15.28
C LEU A 438 -0.46 20.15 -15.62
N ASP A 439 -0.45 20.56 -16.89
CA ASP A 439 0.20 21.79 -17.32
C ASP A 439 -0.44 23.05 -16.70
N ASP A 440 -1.77 23.09 -16.66
CA ASP A 440 -2.49 24.20 -16.02
C ASP A 440 -2.17 24.28 -14.53
N LEU A 441 -2.18 23.14 -13.82
CA LEU A 441 -1.83 23.08 -12.39
C LEU A 441 -0.37 23.49 -12.14
N ALA A 442 0.55 23.03 -12.99
CA ALA A 442 1.96 23.41 -12.89
C ALA A 442 2.17 24.91 -13.21
N THR A 443 1.38 25.49 -14.10
CA THR A 443 1.41 26.94 -14.37
C THR A 443 0.83 27.74 -13.19
N GLU A 444 -0.22 27.23 -12.54
CA GLU A 444 -0.88 27.91 -11.40
C GLU A 444 -0.07 27.80 -10.09
N LEU A 445 0.55 26.64 -9.83
CA LEU A 445 1.12 26.28 -8.52
C LEU A 445 2.66 26.17 -8.54
N GLY A 446 3.28 26.19 -9.72
CA GLY A 446 4.69 25.86 -9.94
C GLY A 446 4.87 24.40 -10.35
N VAL A 447 6.01 24.10 -10.98
CA VAL A 447 6.44 22.73 -11.24
C VAL A 447 6.98 22.13 -9.95
N HIS A 448 6.39 21.05 -9.48
CA HIS A 448 6.85 20.25 -8.37
C HIS A 448 7.50 18.98 -8.93
N ALA A 449 8.82 18.97 -9.02
CA ALA A 449 9.58 17.79 -9.41
C ALA A 449 9.87 16.96 -8.17
N THR A 450 9.49 15.69 -8.19
CA THR A 450 9.76 14.73 -7.12
C THR A 450 10.63 13.58 -7.62
N GLY A 451 11.36 12.95 -6.71
CA GLY A 451 12.16 11.77 -7.00
C GLY A 451 12.55 11.03 -5.75
N GLN A 452 12.85 9.75 -5.91
CA GLN A 452 13.30 8.91 -4.80
C GLN A 452 14.52 8.08 -5.17
N ARG A 453 15.34 7.77 -4.17
CA ARG A 453 16.45 6.83 -4.27
C ARG A 453 16.54 5.96 -3.04
N SER A 454 16.85 4.69 -3.26
CA SER A 454 17.07 3.73 -2.19
C SER A 454 18.54 3.35 -2.11
N ILE A 455 19.10 3.38 -0.91
CA ILE A 455 20.50 3.03 -0.62
C ILE A 455 20.49 1.77 0.24
N ARG A 456 21.08 0.69 -0.25
CA ARG A 456 21.20 -0.57 0.50
C ARG A 456 22.52 -0.60 1.25
N PHE A 457 22.50 -1.07 2.48
CA PHE A 457 23.66 -1.32 3.33
C PHE A 457 23.87 -2.82 3.44
N GLU A 458 24.82 -3.34 2.70
CA GLU A 458 25.13 -4.78 2.70
C GLU A 458 25.99 -5.17 3.92
N GLY A 459 25.93 -6.45 4.28
CA GLY A 459 26.73 -7.06 5.36
C GLY A 459 25.98 -7.12 6.69
N VAL A 460 26.58 -7.85 7.64
CA VAL A 460 26.02 -8.12 8.97
C VAL A 460 25.85 -6.86 9.82
N ASP A 461 26.57 -5.80 9.53
CA ASP A 461 26.53 -4.49 10.17
C ASP A 461 25.63 -3.47 9.45
N GLY A 462 24.96 -3.89 8.35
CA GLY A 462 24.18 -3.00 7.49
C GLY A 462 23.13 -2.18 8.24
N LEU A 463 22.40 -2.77 9.19
CA LEU A 463 21.41 -2.05 10.02
C LEU A 463 22.09 -1.01 10.94
N ALA A 464 23.24 -1.33 11.51
CA ALA A 464 23.96 -0.39 12.37
C ALA A 464 24.50 0.80 11.56
N ARG A 465 25.07 0.54 10.38
CA ARG A 465 25.54 1.58 9.46
C ARG A 465 24.40 2.47 8.96
N MET A 466 23.27 1.89 8.61
CA MET A 466 22.07 2.63 8.21
C MET A 466 21.58 3.57 9.30
N ARG A 467 21.52 3.12 10.56
CA ARG A 467 21.16 3.98 11.70
C ARG A 467 22.18 5.08 11.93
N ALA A 468 23.48 4.75 11.89
CA ALA A 468 24.55 5.74 12.03
C ALA A 468 24.49 6.83 10.94
N ALA A 469 24.10 6.48 9.72
CA ALA A 469 23.91 7.44 8.64
C ALA A 469 22.76 8.44 8.93
N VAL A 470 21.63 7.96 9.46
CA VAL A 470 20.51 8.82 9.87
C VAL A 470 20.90 9.71 11.06
N ASP A 471 21.60 9.15 12.05
CA ASP A 471 22.10 9.89 13.22
C ASP A 471 23.09 10.98 12.80
N GLY A 472 24.00 10.65 11.88
CA GLY A 472 24.98 11.59 11.32
C GLY A 472 24.29 12.74 10.59
N LEU A 473 23.29 12.44 9.77
CA LEU A 473 22.53 13.46 9.04
C LEU A 473 21.77 14.42 9.98
N ALA A 474 21.21 13.90 11.07
CA ALA A 474 20.53 14.73 12.07
C ALA A 474 21.50 15.60 12.88
N ALA A 475 22.70 15.06 13.23
CA ALA A 475 23.69 15.74 14.03
C ALA A 475 24.50 16.79 13.25
N ALA A 476 24.78 16.52 11.98
CA ALA A 476 25.58 17.37 11.10
C ALA A 476 24.94 17.44 9.69
N PRO A 477 23.79 18.13 9.56
CA PRO A 477 23.12 18.24 8.28
C PRO A 477 23.95 19.02 7.26
N PRO A 478 23.80 18.76 5.94
CA PRO A 478 24.45 19.55 4.91
C PRO A 478 23.95 21.00 4.97
N VAL A 479 24.85 21.93 4.67
CA VAL A 479 24.54 23.37 4.68
C VAL A 479 23.68 23.81 3.50
N ALA A 480 23.61 22.99 2.43
CA ALA A 480 22.83 23.26 1.22
C ALA A 480 22.36 21.94 0.57
N LEU A 481 21.26 22.01 -0.18
CA LEU A 481 20.73 20.97 -1.07
C LEU A 481 20.81 21.50 -2.50
N ALA A 482 21.57 20.85 -3.37
CA ALA A 482 21.81 21.31 -4.75
C ALA A 482 22.17 22.81 -4.84
N GLY A 483 22.98 23.30 -3.90
CA GLY A 483 23.40 24.71 -3.81
C GLY A 483 22.38 25.65 -3.15
N VAL A 484 21.18 25.19 -2.80
CA VAL A 484 20.19 25.98 -2.04
C VAL A 484 20.44 25.81 -0.54
N PRO A 485 20.63 26.91 0.24
CA PRO A 485 20.85 26.82 1.67
C PRO A 485 19.75 26.05 2.41
N VAL A 486 20.13 25.17 3.34
CA VAL A 486 19.19 24.50 4.24
C VAL A 486 18.77 25.51 5.31
N ALA A 487 17.48 25.83 5.33
CA ALA A 487 16.87 26.76 6.27
C ALA A 487 16.29 26.07 7.51
N GLU A 488 15.87 24.79 7.36
CA GLU A 488 15.21 24.03 8.43
C GLU A 488 15.68 22.57 8.40
N VAL A 489 15.93 22.03 9.58
CA VAL A 489 16.23 20.61 9.82
C VAL A 489 15.25 20.11 10.87
N GLU A 490 14.45 19.09 10.52
CA GLU A 490 13.48 18.47 11.42
C GLU A 490 13.87 17.01 11.66
N ASP A 491 14.30 16.70 12.89
CA ASP A 491 14.45 15.31 13.34
C ASP A 491 13.09 14.80 13.82
N MET A 492 12.42 14.03 12.98
CA MET A 492 11.06 13.57 13.25
C MET A 492 10.97 12.55 14.39
N ARG A 493 12.08 12.00 14.86
CA ARG A 493 12.11 11.12 16.04
C ARG A 493 11.72 11.87 17.31
N LEU A 494 11.83 13.19 17.32
CA LEU A 494 11.43 14.04 18.44
C LEU A 494 9.91 14.28 18.53
N GLY A 495 9.13 13.96 17.48
CA GLY A 495 7.67 14.04 17.49
C GLY A 495 7.15 15.47 17.67
N THR A 496 7.53 16.40 16.79
CA THR A 496 7.14 17.81 16.93
C THR A 496 5.71 18.08 16.43
N ARG A 497 5.47 18.01 15.13
CA ARG A 497 4.14 18.25 14.54
C ARG A 497 3.40 16.96 14.16
N LEU A 498 4.09 15.86 14.04
CA LEU A 498 3.57 14.52 13.76
C LEU A 498 4.07 13.55 14.84
N PRO A 499 3.44 12.37 14.99
CA PRO A 499 3.96 11.34 15.88
C PRO A 499 5.44 11.02 15.57
N PRO A 500 6.23 10.59 16.56
CA PRO A 500 7.62 10.22 16.35
C PRO A 500 7.75 9.17 15.25
N THR A 501 8.70 9.39 14.33
CA THR A 501 9.05 8.44 13.26
C THR A 501 10.53 8.56 12.95
N ASP A 502 11.14 7.46 12.51
CA ASP A 502 12.54 7.43 12.15
C ASP A 502 12.75 8.08 10.77
N ALA A 503 12.90 9.40 10.78
CA ALA A 503 13.13 10.21 9.57
C ALA A 503 13.80 11.54 9.92
N VAL A 504 14.57 12.09 8.98
CA VAL A 504 15.11 13.45 9.01
C VAL A 504 14.63 14.20 7.78
N VAL A 505 14.12 15.41 7.98
CA VAL A 505 13.64 16.30 6.92
C VAL A 505 14.51 17.54 6.86
N LEU A 506 15.02 17.85 5.68
CA LEU A 506 15.79 19.05 5.38
C LEU A 506 14.99 19.91 4.41
N ARG A 507 14.86 21.21 4.68
CA ARG A 507 14.13 22.15 3.82
C ARG A 507 14.98 23.37 3.51
N GLY A 508 14.96 23.78 2.25
CA GLY A 508 15.47 25.06 1.74
C GLY A 508 14.39 25.75 0.92
N GLU A 509 14.69 26.91 0.36
CA GLU A 509 13.76 27.64 -0.49
C GLU A 509 13.46 26.83 -1.77
N GLY A 510 12.23 26.31 -1.88
CA GLY A 510 11.80 25.49 -3.03
C GLY A 510 12.46 24.12 -3.12
N VAL A 511 13.19 23.64 -2.10
CA VAL A 511 13.78 22.30 -2.09
C VAL A 511 13.53 21.58 -0.78
N ARG A 512 13.40 20.25 -0.85
CA ARG A 512 13.19 19.39 0.32
C ARG A 512 13.88 18.05 0.10
N LEU A 513 14.50 17.53 1.16
CA LEU A 513 15.01 16.16 1.23
C LEU A 513 14.46 15.48 2.48
N ILE A 514 13.97 14.26 2.34
CA ILE A 514 13.53 13.41 3.45
C ILE A 514 14.32 12.11 3.38
N VAL A 515 14.97 11.76 4.48
CA VAL A 515 15.73 10.51 4.61
C VAL A 515 15.12 9.68 5.72
N ARG A 516 14.73 8.43 5.39
CA ARG A 516 14.15 7.51 6.36
C ARG A 516 14.65 6.08 6.13
N PRO A 517 14.89 5.30 7.20
CA PRO A 517 15.19 3.89 7.08
C PRO A 517 13.96 3.08 6.66
N SER A 518 14.19 1.95 5.99
CA SER A 518 13.18 0.92 5.86
C SER A 518 12.96 0.24 7.21
N GLY A 519 11.71 -0.06 7.55
CA GLY A 519 11.39 -0.76 8.82
C GLY A 519 11.83 -2.23 8.84
N THR A 520 12.07 -2.84 7.68
CA THR A 520 12.28 -4.29 7.54
C THR A 520 13.60 -4.68 6.87
N GLU A 521 14.27 -3.77 6.18
CA GLU A 521 15.49 -4.03 5.41
C GLU A 521 16.58 -3.01 5.77
N PRO A 522 17.88 -3.35 5.65
CA PRO A 522 18.99 -2.39 5.80
C PRO A 522 19.07 -1.46 4.59
N LYS A 523 18.08 -0.60 4.44
CA LYS A 523 17.84 0.24 3.28
C LYS A 523 17.36 1.63 3.72
N LEU A 524 18.06 2.68 3.30
CA LEU A 524 17.60 4.06 3.39
C LEU A 524 16.79 4.43 2.15
N LYS A 525 15.71 5.15 2.36
CA LYS A 525 14.96 5.81 1.31
C LYS A 525 15.16 7.32 1.42
N CYS A 526 15.63 7.92 0.34
CA CYS A 526 15.77 9.35 0.16
C CYS A 526 14.69 9.85 -0.79
N TYR A 527 13.91 10.84 -0.37
CA TYR A 527 12.87 11.49 -1.19
C TYR A 527 13.25 12.94 -1.36
N ALA A 528 13.33 13.42 -2.59
CA ALA A 528 13.65 14.80 -2.91
C ALA A 528 12.49 15.46 -3.64
N GLU A 529 12.30 16.75 -3.38
CA GLU A 529 11.37 17.61 -4.11
C GLU A 529 12.05 18.94 -4.43
N ALA A 530 11.83 19.42 -5.66
CA ALA A 530 12.20 20.77 -6.08
C ALA A 530 10.97 21.47 -6.67
N VAL A 531 10.71 22.69 -6.20
CA VAL A 531 9.59 23.51 -6.64
C VAL A 531 10.11 24.67 -7.47
N VAL A 532 9.77 24.68 -8.76
CA VAL A 532 10.21 25.73 -9.71
C VAL A 532 9.01 26.60 -10.07
N PRO A 533 9.03 27.90 -9.72
CA PRO A 533 7.99 28.83 -10.14
C PRO A 533 7.88 28.92 -11.67
N VAL A 534 6.67 29.11 -12.18
CA VAL A 534 6.37 29.25 -13.61
C VAL A 534 5.53 30.51 -13.80
N GLY A 535 5.97 31.39 -14.70
CA GLY A 535 5.25 32.61 -15.03
C GLY A 535 4.25 32.43 -16.19
N ALA A 536 4.56 31.51 -17.11
CA ALA A 536 3.73 31.23 -18.27
C ALA A 536 3.87 29.77 -18.74
N ARG A 537 2.84 29.23 -19.41
CA ARG A 537 2.84 27.84 -19.94
C ARG A 537 4.06 27.53 -20.83
N ALA A 538 4.55 28.51 -21.57
CA ALA A 538 5.73 28.35 -22.44
C ALA A 538 7.01 28.00 -21.67
N GLU A 539 7.08 28.28 -20.37
CA GLU A 539 8.26 28.02 -19.50
C GLU A 539 8.22 26.61 -18.89
N LEU A 540 7.10 25.88 -19.00
CA LEU A 540 6.92 24.58 -18.35
C LEU A 540 7.99 23.55 -18.69
N ALA A 541 8.39 23.46 -19.96
CA ALA A 541 9.41 22.49 -20.38
C ALA A 541 10.75 22.75 -19.70
N ALA A 542 11.21 24.00 -19.69
CA ALA A 542 12.45 24.40 -19.04
C ALA A 542 12.37 24.26 -17.51
N ALA A 543 11.22 24.61 -16.91
CA ALA A 543 11.00 24.47 -15.48
C ALA A 543 11.00 22.98 -15.02
N ARG A 544 10.42 22.10 -15.83
CA ARG A 544 10.45 20.64 -15.57
C ARG A 544 11.85 20.07 -15.69
N GLU A 545 12.61 20.48 -16.70
CA GLU A 545 14.02 20.06 -16.85
C GLU A 545 14.86 20.53 -15.68
N HIS A 546 14.75 21.80 -15.32
CA HIS A 546 15.45 22.37 -14.17
C HIS A 546 15.08 21.67 -12.84
N GLY A 547 13.79 21.44 -12.59
CA GLY A 547 13.31 20.73 -11.42
C GLY A 547 13.86 19.30 -11.32
N ARG A 548 13.86 18.56 -12.45
CA ARG A 548 14.46 17.21 -12.50
C ARG A 548 15.97 17.24 -12.22
N ALA A 549 16.68 18.21 -12.76
CA ALA A 549 18.12 18.36 -12.51
C ALA A 549 18.40 18.65 -11.02
N LEU A 550 17.64 19.54 -10.40
CA LEU A 550 17.75 19.82 -8.96
C LEU A 550 17.50 18.56 -8.12
N VAL A 551 16.41 17.82 -8.39
CA VAL A 551 16.09 16.59 -7.69
C VAL A 551 17.20 15.55 -7.83
N ALA A 552 17.74 15.36 -9.04
CA ALA A 552 18.85 14.45 -9.27
C ALA A 552 20.07 14.83 -8.42
N THR A 553 20.46 16.11 -8.42
CA THR A 553 21.58 16.62 -7.62
C THR A 553 21.34 16.42 -6.11
N ILE A 554 20.14 16.74 -5.60
CA ILE A 554 19.78 16.52 -4.18
C ILE A 554 19.94 15.05 -3.80
N LEU A 555 19.48 14.13 -4.66
CA LEU A 555 19.57 12.69 -4.42
C LEU A 555 21.02 12.17 -4.50
N ASP A 556 21.84 12.72 -5.40
CA ASP A 556 23.27 12.41 -5.48
C ASP A 556 24.04 12.90 -4.24
N ASP A 557 23.78 14.15 -3.81
CA ASP A 557 24.32 14.72 -2.57
C ASP A 557 23.91 13.88 -1.34
N ALA A 558 22.65 13.44 -1.28
CA ALA A 558 22.16 12.60 -0.19
C ALA A 558 22.88 11.25 -0.13
N VAL A 559 23.12 10.59 -1.28
CA VAL A 559 23.91 9.34 -1.35
C VAL A 559 25.33 9.58 -0.85
N ALA A 560 26.00 10.62 -1.34
CA ALA A 560 27.38 10.95 -0.95
C ALA A 560 27.51 11.29 0.55
N GLY A 561 26.47 11.85 1.15
CA GLY A 561 26.46 12.23 2.58
C GLY A 561 26.19 11.08 3.55
N VAL A 562 25.65 9.94 3.07
CA VAL A 562 25.29 8.77 3.91
C VAL A 562 26.12 7.52 3.62
N THR A 563 26.94 7.50 2.58
CA THR A 563 27.89 6.44 2.24
C THR A 563 29.29 6.77 2.70
#